data_8d16778edf7252fe4d6812255e2411ee
#
_entry.id   8d16778edf7252fe4d6812255e2411ee
#
_cell.length_a   1.000
_cell.length_b   1.000
_cell.length_c   1.000
_cell.angle_alpha   90.00
_cell.angle_beta   90.00
_cell.angle_gamma   90.00
#
_symmetry.space_group_name_H-M   'P 1'
#
loop_
_entity.id
_entity.type
_entity.pdbx_description
1 polymer ?
#
loop_
_entity_poly.entity_id
_entity_poly.type
_entity_poly.pdbx_seq_one_letter_code
_entity_poly.pdbx_strand_id
1 'polypeptide(L)'
;MKLVVFDLDGVLVDSRHLHYTALNDALDPKFKIGIEEHLAKYDGVSTSRKLQMLTEEKGLPTDLHNSIWELKQKNTIDLIPSVINLDSKLFHILSVLKERGLKVYCASNSIRETIKRFLIALGI
;
A
#
# COMPACT_ATOMS: atom_id res chain seq x y z
N MET A 1 -3.13 20.07 -22.91
CA MET A 1 -2.92 19.87 -21.45
C MET A 1 -2.03 18.65 -21.27
N LYS A 2 -0.98 18.77 -20.46
CA LYS A 2 -0.10 17.64 -20.14
C LYS A 2 -0.42 17.11 -18.75
N LEU A 3 -0.30 15.80 -18.60
CA LEU A 3 -0.67 15.03 -17.42
C LEU A 3 0.49 14.16 -16.99
N VAL A 4 0.77 14.11 -15.68
CA VAL A 4 1.70 13.17 -15.06
C VAL A 4 0.94 12.30 -14.06
N VAL A 5 1.05 10.99 -14.20
CA VAL A 5 0.44 10.03 -13.27
C VAL A 5 1.55 9.25 -12.60
N PHE A 6 1.56 9.30 -11.26
CA PHE A 6 2.51 8.53 -10.45
C PHE A 6 1.80 7.33 -9.84
N ASP A 7 2.49 6.18 -9.82
CA ASP A 7 2.14 5.10 -8.91
C ASP A 7 2.54 5.50 -7.48
N LEU A 8 1.90 4.92 -6.49
CA LEU A 8 2.19 5.20 -5.09
C LEU A 8 3.25 4.26 -4.54
N ASP A 9 2.92 2.97 -4.46
CA ASP A 9 3.77 1.97 -3.83
C ASP A 9 5.01 1.69 -4.68
N GLY A 10 6.19 1.86 -4.08
CA GLY A 10 7.46 1.65 -4.76
C GLY A 10 7.90 2.79 -5.67
N VAL A 11 7.11 3.86 -5.81
CA VAL A 11 7.43 5.05 -6.63
C VAL A 11 7.46 6.29 -5.75
N LEU A 12 6.32 6.70 -5.18
CA LEU A 12 6.25 7.84 -4.28
C LEU A 12 6.66 7.47 -2.86
N VAL A 13 6.47 6.21 -2.46
CA VAL A 13 6.76 5.72 -1.12
C VAL A 13 7.23 4.26 -1.18
N ASP A 14 8.19 3.90 -0.34
CA ASP A 14 8.55 2.51 -0.11
C ASP A 14 7.65 1.97 1.01
N SER A 15 6.63 1.22 0.62
CA SER A 15 5.59 0.70 1.52
C SER A 15 5.60 -0.82 1.64
N ARG A 16 6.65 -1.49 1.14
CA ARG A 16 6.71 -2.97 1.11
C ARG A 16 6.56 -3.59 2.49
N HIS A 17 7.34 -3.12 3.46
CA HIS A 17 7.29 -3.63 4.83
C HIS A 17 5.98 -3.25 5.53
N LEU A 18 5.42 -2.09 5.23
CA LEU A 18 4.15 -1.65 5.80
C LEU A 18 3.02 -2.58 5.38
N HIS A 19 2.90 -2.87 4.10
CA HIS A 19 1.88 -3.79 3.59
C HIS A 19 2.08 -5.22 4.09
N TYR A 20 3.33 -5.67 4.17
CA TYR A 20 3.69 -6.95 4.75
C TYR A 20 3.23 -7.08 6.21
N THR A 21 3.58 -6.11 7.03
CA THR A 21 3.21 -6.09 8.46
C THR A 21 1.70 -6.00 8.64
N ALA A 22 1.04 -5.11 7.89
CA ALA A 22 -0.40 -4.91 8.00
C ALA A 22 -1.20 -6.19 7.69
N LEU A 23 -0.80 -6.93 6.66
CA LEU A 23 -1.45 -8.19 6.31
C LEU A 23 -1.16 -9.28 7.33
N ASN A 24 0.10 -9.48 7.68
CA ASN A 24 0.48 -10.54 8.63
C ASN A 24 -0.14 -10.34 10.02
N ASP A 25 -0.27 -9.10 10.47
CA ASP A 25 -0.95 -8.81 11.75
C ASP A 25 -2.45 -9.14 11.71
N ALA A 26 -3.03 -9.24 10.52
CA ALA A 26 -4.42 -9.65 10.33
C ALA A 26 -4.60 -11.17 10.18
N LEU A 27 -3.50 -11.93 10.10
CA LEU A 27 -3.53 -13.37 9.83
C LEU A 27 -3.22 -14.18 11.09
N ASP A 28 -3.89 -15.33 11.20
CA ASP A 28 -3.48 -16.38 12.15
C ASP A 28 -2.04 -16.80 11.87
N PRO A 29 -1.24 -17.17 12.88
CA PRO A 29 0.16 -17.57 12.68
C PRO A 29 0.38 -18.63 11.60
N LYS A 30 -0.54 -19.58 11.46
CA LYS A 30 -0.45 -20.66 10.45
C LYS A 30 -0.58 -20.18 9.00
N PHE A 31 -1.11 -18.98 8.78
CA PHE A 31 -1.28 -18.40 7.44
C PHE A 31 -0.30 -17.27 7.14
N LYS A 32 0.55 -16.90 8.09
CA LYS A 32 1.48 -15.79 7.92
C LYS A 32 2.47 -16.06 6.79
N ILE A 33 2.87 -14.98 6.14
CA ILE A 33 3.78 -14.96 5.00
C ILE A 33 5.16 -14.55 5.49
N GLY A 34 6.21 -15.28 5.11
CA GLY A 34 7.59 -14.86 5.36
C GLY A 34 7.96 -13.64 4.49
N ILE A 35 8.93 -12.84 4.94
CA ILE A 35 9.34 -11.64 4.22
C ILE A 35 9.86 -11.96 2.81
N GLU A 36 10.63 -13.02 2.64
CA GLU A 36 11.15 -13.45 1.34
C GLU A 36 10.03 -13.87 0.39
N GLU A 37 9.06 -14.64 0.89
CA GLU A 37 7.88 -15.06 0.13
C GLU A 37 7.04 -13.84 -0.27
N HIS A 38 6.87 -12.87 0.66
CA HIS A 38 6.16 -11.63 0.38
C HIS A 38 6.82 -10.87 -0.77
N LEU A 39 8.11 -10.64 -0.71
CA LEU A 39 8.84 -9.88 -1.73
C LEU A 39 8.87 -10.62 -3.08
N ALA A 40 8.87 -11.96 -3.08
CA ALA A 40 8.91 -12.75 -4.30
C ALA A 40 7.56 -12.88 -5.00
N LYS A 41 6.45 -12.97 -4.25
CA LYS A 41 5.14 -13.33 -4.82
C LYS A 41 4.01 -12.34 -4.51
N TYR A 42 4.02 -11.70 -3.35
CA TYR A 42 2.87 -10.94 -2.84
C TYR A 42 3.03 -9.43 -2.98
N ASP A 43 4.26 -8.93 -3.08
CA ASP A 43 4.49 -7.49 -3.20
C ASP A 43 3.86 -6.92 -4.47
N GLY A 44 3.18 -5.79 -4.34
CA GLY A 44 2.48 -5.14 -5.47
C GLY A 44 1.16 -5.77 -5.88
N VAL A 45 0.79 -6.88 -5.28
CA VAL A 45 -0.50 -7.56 -5.54
C VAL A 45 -1.59 -6.95 -4.67
N SER A 46 -2.82 -6.83 -5.19
CA SER A 46 -3.96 -6.34 -4.40
C SER A 46 -4.24 -7.24 -3.20
N THR A 47 -4.80 -6.68 -2.13
CA THR A 47 -5.13 -7.46 -0.93
C THR A 47 -6.09 -8.59 -1.24
N SER A 48 -7.11 -8.34 -2.06
CA SER A 48 -8.08 -9.38 -2.45
C SER A 48 -7.41 -10.55 -3.15
N ARG A 49 -6.47 -10.26 -4.06
CA ARG A 49 -5.73 -11.32 -4.76
C ARG A 49 -4.78 -12.07 -3.81
N LYS A 50 -4.14 -11.36 -2.87
CA LYS A 50 -3.31 -12.00 -1.84
C LYS A 50 -4.11 -13.02 -1.02
N LEU A 51 -5.33 -12.68 -0.64
CA LEU A 51 -6.21 -13.59 0.11
C LEU A 51 -6.58 -14.83 -0.71
N GLN A 52 -6.85 -14.67 -2.00
CA GLN A 52 -7.07 -15.81 -2.90
C GLN A 52 -5.85 -16.72 -2.97
N MET A 53 -4.65 -16.13 -3.10
CA MET A 53 -3.39 -16.88 -3.12
C MET A 53 -3.17 -17.66 -1.82
N LEU A 54 -3.48 -17.06 -0.67
CA LEU A 54 -3.39 -17.72 0.63
C LEU A 54 -4.37 -18.89 0.75
N THR A 55 -5.56 -18.77 0.18
CA THR A 55 -6.51 -19.88 0.11
C THR A 55 -5.98 -21.02 -0.74
N GLU A 56 -5.43 -20.71 -1.91
CA GLU A 56 -4.86 -21.71 -2.84
C GLU A 56 -3.61 -22.38 -2.29
N GLU A 57 -2.72 -21.62 -1.65
CA GLU A 57 -1.40 -22.09 -1.24
C GLU A 57 -1.36 -22.61 0.21
N LYS A 58 -2.12 -22.02 1.12
CA LYS A 58 -2.06 -22.31 2.56
C LYS A 58 -3.41 -22.77 3.15
N GLY A 59 -4.45 -22.89 2.35
CA GLY A 59 -5.74 -23.35 2.82
C GLY A 59 -6.51 -22.34 3.68
N LEU A 60 -6.26 -21.05 3.51
CA LEU A 60 -7.01 -20.01 4.22
C LEU A 60 -8.50 -20.12 3.88
N PRO A 61 -9.40 -20.23 4.89
CA PRO A 61 -10.84 -20.29 4.64
C PRO A 61 -11.34 -19.02 3.93
N THR A 62 -12.15 -19.21 2.89
CA THR A 62 -12.67 -18.08 2.10
C THR A 62 -13.63 -17.20 2.87
N ASP A 63 -14.33 -17.73 3.87
CA ASP A 63 -15.23 -16.97 4.73
C ASP A 63 -14.52 -15.99 5.66
N LEU A 64 -13.20 -16.10 5.79
CA LEU A 64 -12.38 -15.15 6.55
C LEU A 64 -11.88 -13.98 5.70
N HIS A 65 -12.02 -14.02 4.39
CA HIS A 65 -11.45 -12.99 3.50
C HIS A 65 -11.91 -11.57 3.85
N ASN A 66 -13.20 -11.36 4.06
CA ASN A 66 -13.72 -10.02 4.35
C ASN A 66 -13.19 -9.44 5.66
N SER A 67 -13.18 -10.22 6.73
CA SER A 67 -12.68 -9.77 8.02
C SER A 67 -11.18 -9.48 7.99
N ILE A 68 -10.41 -10.31 7.32
CA ILE A 68 -8.96 -10.10 7.15
C ILE A 68 -8.70 -8.87 6.29
N TRP A 69 -9.45 -8.70 5.20
CA TRP A 69 -9.32 -7.54 4.32
C TRP A 69 -9.56 -6.24 5.10
N GLU A 70 -10.65 -6.16 5.86
CA GLU A 70 -10.98 -4.98 6.68
C GLU A 70 -9.91 -4.69 7.72
N LEU A 71 -9.46 -5.72 8.44
CA LEU A 71 -8.43 -5.57 9.46
C LEU A 71 -7.08 -5.15 8.84
N LYS A 72 -6.72 -5.70 7.69
CA LYS A 72 -5.52 -5.28 6.96
C LYS A 72 -5.59 -3.81 6.56
N GLN A 73 -6.72 -3.33 6.06
CA GLN A 73 -6.88 -1.93 5.70
C GLN A 73 -6.74 -1.02 6.93
N LYS A 74 -7.36 -1.39 8.04
CA LYS A 74 -7.22 -0.68 9.30
C LYS A 74 -5.76 -0.65 9.77
N ASN A 75 -5.09 -1.80 9.76
CA ASN A 75 -3.69 -1.90 10.15
C ASN A 75 -2.79 -1.02 9.26
N THR A 76 -3.05 -0.99 7.96
CA THR A 76 -2.31 -0.13 7.03
C THR A 76 -2.42 1.32 7.43
N ILE A 77 -3.64 1.81 7.64
CA ILE A 77 -3.90 3.21 8.02
C ILE A 77 -3.24 3.53 9.36
N ASP A 78 -3.36 2.65 10.34
CA ASP A 78 -2.79 2.86 11.68
C ASP A 78 -1.24 2.90 11.65
N LEU A 79 -0.60 2.17 10.76
CA LEU A 79 0.86 2.11 10.65
C LEU A 79 1.46 3.30 9.90
N ILE A 80 0.74 3.91 8.98
CA ILE A 80 1.26 4.99 8.12
C ILE A 80 1.97 6.10 8.92
N PRO A 81 1.36 6.70 9.97
CA PRO A 81 2.00 7.80 10.68
C PRO A 81 3.32 7.44 11.35
N SER A 82 3.53 6.17 11.70
CA SER A 82 4.74 5.72 12.40
C SER A 82 5.89 5.36 11.46
N VAL A 83 5.60 5.08 10.18
CA VAL A 83 6.63 4.60 9.23
C VAL A 83 6.86 5.52 8.04
N ILE A 84 5.92 6.42 7.73
CA ILE A 84 6.01 7.36 6.62
C ILE A 84 6.27 8.76 7.15
N ASN A 85 7.32 9.40 6.62
CA ASN A 85 7.73 10.74 7.00
C ASN A 85 7.48 11.74 5.88
N LEU A 86 7.44 13.02 6.25
CA LEU A 86 7.38 14.12 5.27
C LEU A 86 8.57 14.00 4.31
N ASP A 87 8.30 14.18 3.02
CA ASP A 87 9.31 14.14 1.97
C ASP A 87 9.39 15.49 1.28
N SER A 88 10.33 16.33 1.73
CA SER A 88 10.51 17.68 1.19
C SER A 88 11.03 17.70 -0.25
N LYS A 89 11.79 16.70 -0.66
CA LYS A 89 12.28 16.56 -2.04
C LYS A 89 11.14 16.25 -2.97
N LEU A 90 10.29 15.32 -2.60
CA LEU A 90 9.10 14.97 -3.37
C LEU A 90 8.14 16.15 -3.48
N PHE A 91 7.90 16.84 -2.37
CA PHE A 91 7.09 18.06 -2.36
C PHE A 91 7.62 19.09 -3.36
N HIS A 92 8.93 19.32 -3.36
CA HIS A 92 9.57 20.26 -4.29
C HIS A 92 9.40 19.84 -5.75
N ILE A 93 9.63 18.58 -6.07
CA ILE A 93 9.46 18.05 -7.43
C ILE A 93 8.03 18.25 -7.92
N LEU A 94 7.04 17.91 -7.09
CA LEU A 94 5.63 18.06 -7.45
C LEU A 94 5.24 19.53 -7.62
N SER A 95 5.78 20.42 -6.80
CA SER A 95 5.56 21.87 -6.92
C SER A 95 6.08 22.40 -8.25
N VAL A 96 7.29 22.00 -8.65
CA VAL A 96 7.88 22.39 -9.94
C VAL A 96 7.04 21.91 -11.12
N LEU A 97 6.56 20.67 -11.07
CA LEU A 97 5.69 20.13 -12.13
C LEU A 97 4.40 20.94 -12.27
N LYS A 98 3.77 21.28 -11.14
CA LYS A 98 2.55 22.10 -11.12
C LYS A 98 2.79 23.51 -11.63
N GLU A 99 3.90 24.14 -11.25
CA GLU A 99 4.30 25.46 -11.75
C GLU A 99 4.49 25.49 -13.26
N ARG A 100 4.91 24.39 -13.85
CA ARG A 100 5.06 24.20 -15.29
C ARG A 100 3.74 23.89 -16.01
N GLY A 101 2.62 23.96 -15.32
CA GLY A 101 1.29 23.74 -15.90
C GLY A 101 0.91 22.28 -16.09
N LEU A 102 1.65 21.34 -15.46
CA LEU A 102 1.32 19.92 -15.51
C LEU A 102 0.29 19.58 -14.44
N LYS A 103 -0.71 18.78 -14.81
CA LYS A 103 -1.60 18.16 -13.83
C LYS A 103 -0.96 16.87 -13.31
N VAL A 104 -0.97 16.72 -11.99
CA VAL A 104 -0.31 15.58 -11.30
C VAL A 104 -1.38 14.75 -10.61
N TYR A 105 -1.38 13.46 -10.89
CA TYR A 105 -2.30 12.48 -10.31
C TYR A 105 -1.54 11.31 -9.74
N CYS A 106 -2.17 10.63 -8.79
CA CYS A 106 -1.67 9.36 -8.23
C CYS A 106 -2.63 8.24 -8.60
N ALA A 107 -2.10 7.14 -9.10
CA ALA A 107 -2.85 5.92 -9.38
C ALA A 107 -2.24 4.76 -8.58
N SER A 108 -3.08 3.97 -7.91
CA SER A 108 -2.63 2.88 -7.04
C SER A 108 -3.70 1.80 -6.94
N ASN A 109 -3.27 0.56 -6.65
CA ASN A 109 -4.16 -0.55 -6.31
C ASN A 109 -4.72 -0.46 -4.89
N SER A 110 -4.23 0.47 -4.08
CA SER A 110 -4.74 0.71 -2.73
C SER A 110 -6.09 1.41 -2.76
N ILE A 111 -6.89 1.24 -1.69
CA ILE A 111 -8.16 1.96 -1.57
C ILE A 111 -7.89 3.46 -1.38
N ARG A 112 -8.87 4.28 -1.75
CA ARG A 112 -8.75 5.73 -1.75
C ARG A 112 -8.34 6.31 -0.40
N GLU A 113 -8.90 5.80 0.69
CA GLU A 113 -8.57 6.27 2.04
C GLU A 113 -7.09 6.03 2.37
N THR A 114 -6.56 4.86 2.03
CA THR A 114 -5.14 4.54 2.22
C THR A 114 -4.26 5.49 1.41
N ILE A 115 -4.60 5.74 0.15
CA ILE A 115 -3.86 6.68 -0.71
C ILE A 115 -3.82 8.06 -0.07
N LYS A 116 -4.95 8.57 0.39
CA LYS A 116 -5.03 9.87 1.07
C LYS A 116 -4.12 9.94 2.30
N ARG A 117 -4.11 8.90 3.12
CA ARG A 117 -3.28 8.83 4.32
C ARG A 117 -1.80 8.84 4.00
N PHE A 118 -1.38 8.11 2.96
CA PHE A 118 0.00 8.18 2.48
C PHE A 118 0.38 9.58 2.01
N LEU A 119 -0.45 10.21 1.22
CA LEU A 119 -0.17 11.56 0.68
C LEU A 119 -0.06 12.59 1.81
N ILE A 120 -0.95 12.52 2.79
CA ILE A 120 -0.90 13.39 3.97
C ILE A 120 0.41 13.18 4.74
N ALA A 121 0.80 11.94 4.99
CA ALA A 121 2.03 11.62 5.72
C ALA A 121 3.28 12.09 4.97
N LEU A 122 3.28 12.01 3.64
CA LEU A 122 4.37 12.52 2.78
C LEU A 122 4.38 14.05 2.69
N GLY A 123 3.31 14.72 3.05
CA GLY A 123 3.20 16.18 2.97
C GLY A 123 2.85 16.72 1.59
N ILE A 124 2.17 15.93 0.80
CA ILE A 124 1.83 16.30 -0.59
C ILE A 124 0.33 16.26 -0.88
#